data_a45eac2f459f6f3a7211b907f20b8370
#
_entry.id   a45eac2f459f6f3a7211b907f20b8370
#
_cell.length_a   1.000
_cell.length_b   1.000
_cell.length_c   1.000
_cell.angle_alpha   90.00
_cell.angle_beta   90.00
_cell.angle_gamma   90.00
#
_symmetry.space_group_name_H-M   'P 1'
#
loop_
_entity.id
_entity.type
_entity.pdbx_description
1 polymer ?
#
loop_
_entity_poly.entity_id
_entity_poly.type
_entity_poly.pdbx_seq_one_letter_code
_entity_poly.pdbx_strand_id
1 'polypeptide(L)'
;MPTSRKQQVVDLLKSLETKNPVPFAYVNPNKYIQHNLQVGPGPEGVAALIQNMPPDASVNTIRVFEDGDYVFAHTEYNFFGPRIGFDIFRFEDGLIVEHWDNLQETATEPSPS
;
A
#
# COMPACT_ATOMS: atom_id res chain seq x y z
N MET A 1 5.46 -19.64 -11.09
CA MET A 1 6.11 -19.29 -9.81
C MET A 1 5.21 -18.36 -9.02
N PRO A 2 4.98 -18.63 -7.74
CA PRO A 2 4.20 -17.70 -6.93
C PRO A 2 4.95 -16.38 -6.77
N THR A 3 4.20 -15.32 -6.75
CA THR A 3 4.74 -13.99 -6.55
C THR A 3 5.24 -13.85 -5.10
N SER A 4 6.43 -13.28 -4.92
CA SER A 4 6.99 -13.08 -3.59
C SER A 4 6.13 -12.10 -2.79
N ARG A 5 6.21 -12.18 -1.45
CA ARG A 5 5.49 -11.24 -0.58
C ARG A 5 5.86 -9.80 -0.87
N LYS A 6 7.16 -9.54 -1.12
CA LYS A 6 7.61 -8.18 -1.47
C LYS A 6 6.93 -7.69 -2.74
N GLN A 7 6.89 -8.55 -3.77
CA GLN A 7 6.25 -8.18 -5.03
C GLN A 7 4.74 -8.00 -4.86
N GLN A 8 4.10 -8.83 -4.03
CA GLN A 8 2.67 -8.69 -3.73
C GLN A 8 2.37 -7.32 -3.13
N VAL A 9 3.20 -6.86 -2.20
CA VAL A 9 3.02 -5.55 -1.57
C VAL A 9 3.24 -4.43 -2.59
N VAL A 10 4.28 -4.52 -3.41
CA VAL A 10 4.55 -3.52 -4.46
C VAL A 10 3.36 -3.45 -5.42
N ASP A 11 2.83 -4.60 -5.84
CA ASP A 11 1.70 -4.65 -6.77
C ASP A 11 0.43 -4.06 -6.13
N LEU A 12 0.19 -4.36 -4.86
CA LEU A 12 -0.98 -3.83 -4.17
C LEU A 12 -0.90 -2.30 -4.05
N LEU A 13 0.25 -1.76 -3.68
CA LEU A 13 0.42 -0.31 -3.60
C LEU A 13 0.28 0.33 -4.98
N LYS A 14 0.82 -0.30 -6.01
CA LYS A 14 0.72 0.22 -7.38
C LYS A 14 -0.73 0.26 -7.86
N SER A 15 -1.60 -0.57 -7.32
CA SER A 15 -3.02 -0.57 -7.70
C SER A 15 -3.72 0.73 -7.33
N LEU A 16 -3.18 1.52 -6.41
CA LEU A 16 -3.70 2.86 -6.14
C LEU A 16 -3.57 3.77 -7.37
N GLU A 17 -2.56 3.54 -8.19
CA GLU A 17 -2.36 4.28 -9.43
C GLU A 17 -3.11 3.65 -10.59
N THR A 18 -2.96 2.33 -10.77
CA THR A 18 -3.46 1.62 -11.95
C THR A 18 -4.92 1.26 -11.85
N LYS A 19 -5.45 1.19 -10.63
CA LYS A 19 -6.80 0.71 -10.32
C LYS A 19 -7.02 -0.74 -10.75
N ASN A 20 -5.92 -1.51 -10.89
CA ASN A 20 -5.98 -2.92 -11.20
C ASN A 20 -6.49 -3.68 -9.97
N PRO A 21 -7.61 -4.42 -10.08
CA PRO A 21 -8.17 -5.13 -8.94
C PRO A 21 -7.45 -6.45 -8.60
N VAL A 22 -6.57 -6.93 -9.47
CA VAL A 22 -5.95 -8.25 -9.30
C VAL A 22 -5.15 -8.36 -7.99
N PRO A 23 -4.31 -7.38 -7.60
CA PRO A 23 -3.55 -7.50 -6.35
C PRO A 23 -4.42 -7.50 -5.09
N PHE A 24 -5.68 -7.10 -5.21
CA PHE A 24 -6.61 -7.10 -4.09
C PHE A 24 -6.82 -8.52 -3.54
N ALA A 25 -6.60 -9.54 -4.37
CA ALA A 25 -6.70 -10.93 -3.94
C ALA A 25 -5.63 -11.33 -2.92
N TYR A 26 -4.58 -10.53 -2.76
CA TYR A 26 -3.56 -10.79 -1.75
C TYR A 26 -4.03 -10.44 -0.34
N VAL A 27 -5.12 -9.71 -0.20
CA VAL A 27 -5.70 -9.31 1.09
C VAL A 27 -6.71 -10.37 1.53
N ASN A 28 -6.62 -10.77 2.81
CA ASN A 28 -7.56 -11.75 3.35
C ASN A 28 -8.95 -11.14 3.43
N PRO A 29 -9.95 -11.72 2.75
CA PRO A 29 -11.28 -11.12 2.71
C PRO A 29 -12.06 -11.22 4.02
N ASN A 30 -11.61 -12.09 4.93
CA ASN A 30 -12.32 -12.33 6.19
C ASN A 30 -11.59 -11.81 7.41
N LYS A 31 -10.34 -11.38 7.25
CA LYS A 31 -9.51 -10.94 8.36
C LYS A 31 -8.53 -9.89 7.85
N TYR A 32 -8.82 -8.62 8.12
CA TYR A 32 -7.92 -7.54 7.72
C TYR A 32 -8.07 -6.37 8.69
N ILE A 33 -6.97 -6.01 9.35
CA ILE A 33 -6.93 -4.94 10.33
C ILE A 33 -6.26 -3.73 9.68
N GLN A 34 -6.98 -2.62 9.58
CA GLN A 34 -6.48 -1.38 9.02
C GLN A 34 -6.25 -0.36 10.11
N HIS A 35 -5.02 0.15 10.21
CA HIS A 35 -4.65 1.14 11.22
C HIS A 35 -4.70 2.58 10.71
N ASN A 36 -4.85 2.78 9.40
CA ASN A 36 -5.02 4.12 8.85
C ASN A 36 -6.49 4.52 8.98
N LEU A 37 -6.76 5.49 9.84
CA LEU A 37 -8.13 5.90 10.15
C LEU A 37 -8.85 6.58 8.98
N GLN A 38 -8.11 7.01 7.94
CA GLN A 38 -8.68 7.62 6.75
C GLN A 38 -9.11 6.58 5.72
N VAL A 39 -8.73 5.33 5.93
CA VAL A 39 -9.15 4.20 5.10
C VAL A 39 -10.22 3.44 5.89
N GLY A 40 -11.33 3.14 5.24
CA GLY A 40 -12.39 2.39 5.91
C GLY A 40 -11.93 1.01 6.37
N PRO A 41 -12.65 0.38 7.32
CA PRO A 41 -12.24 -0.92 7.86
C PRO A 41 -12.42 -2.04 6.84
N GLY A 42 -11.61 -3.08 7.00
CA GLY A 42 -11.71 -4.29 6.21
C GLY A 42 -11.26 -4.11 4.76
N PRO A 43 -11.38 -5.18 3.96
CA PRO A 43 -10.98 -5.12 2.55
C PRO A 43 -11.80 -4.13 1.74
N GLU A 44 -13.05 -3.87 2.13
CA GLU A 44 -13.92 -2.91 1.45
C GLU A 44 -13.34 -1.49 1.52
N GLY A 45 -12.70 -1.14 2.62
CA GLY A 45 -12.06 0.17 2.77
C GLY A 45 -10.92 0.37 1.78
N VAL A 46 -10.12 -0.67 1.58
CA VAL A 46 -9.02 -0.63 0.61
C VAL A 46 -9.58 -0.51 -0.80
N ALA A 47 -10.63 -1.28 -1.13
CA ALA A 47 -11.25 -1.21 -2.45
C ALA A 47 -11.81 0.18 -2.73
N ALA A 48 -12.49 0.78 -1.76
CA ALA A 48 -13.04 2.13 -1.91
C ALA A 48 -11.93 3.16 -2.10
N LEU A 49 -10.81 3.02 -1.36
CA LEU A 49 -9.67 3.91 -1.51
C LEU A 49 -9.12 3.87 -2.93
N ILE A 50 -8.93 2.66 -3.46
CA ILE A 50 -8.39 2.49 -4.82
C ILE A 50 -9.31 3.16 -5.84
N GLN A 51 -10.62 2.96 -5.72
CA GLN A 51 -11.59 3.51 -6.68
C GLN A 51 -11.69 5.02 -6.60
N ASN A 52 -11.43 5.60 -5.43
CA ASN A 52 -11.56 7.03 -5.22
C ASN A 52 -10.26 7.81 -5.46
N MET A 53 -9.18 7.12 -5.85
CA MET A 53 -7.93 7.81 -6.17
C MET A 53 -8.11 8.72 -7.39
N PRO A 54 -7.47 9.91 -7.38
CA PRO A 54 -7.49 10.80 -8.56
C PRO A 54 -6.90 10.09 -9.79
N PRO A 55 -7.35 10.46 -11.00
CA PRO A 55 -6.84 9.80 -12.21
C PRO A 55 -5.35 10.04 -12.47
N ASP A 56 -4.77 11.08 -11.87
CA ASP A 56 -3.35 11.39 -12.00
C ASP A 56 -2.51 10.90 -10.82
N ALA A 57 -3.09 10.08 -9.94
CA ALA A 57 -2.35 9.51 -8.83
C ALA A 57 -1.18 8.68 -9.32
N SER A 58 -0.03 8.78 -8.65
CA SER A 58 1.13 7.96 -8.95
C SER A 58 1.68 7.33 -7.68
N VAL A 59 2.26 6.15 -7.84
CA VAL A 59 2.83 5.37 -6.74
C VAL A 59 4.16 4.79 -7.21
N ASN A 60 5.23 5.08 -6.50
CA ASN A 60 6.55 4.58 -6.82
C ASN A 60 7.21 4.03 -5.56
N THR A 61 7.25 2.71 -5.43
CA THR A 61 7.93 2.07 -4.30
C THR A 61 9.43 2.11 -4.53
N ILE A 62 10.13 2.84 -3.66
CA ILE A 62 11.56 3.05 -3.76
C ILE A 62 12.33 1.81 -3.30
N ARG A 63 11.91 1.23 -2.18
CA ARG A 63 12.54 0.06 -1.60
C ARG A 63 11.52 -0.72 -0.77
N VAL A 64 11.76 -2.02 -0.67
CA VAL A 64 10.89 -2.92 0.06
C VAL A 64 11.75 -3.93 0.83
N PHE A 65 11.36 -4.20 2.06
CA PHE A 65 12.09 -5.10 2.96
C PHE A 65 11.12 -6.13 3.52
N GLU A 66 11.63 -7.30 3.84
CA GLU A 66 10.84 -8.37 4.45
C GLU A 66 11.56 -8.86 5.70
N ASP A 67 10.79 -9.01 6.79
CA ASP A 67 11.32 -9.54 8.04
C ASP A 67 10.22 -10.39 8.71
N GLY A 68 10.44 -11.71 8.76
CA GLY A 68 9.42 -12.62 9.27
C GLY A 68 8.14 -12.53 8.47
N ASP A 69 7.04 -12.29 9.16
CA ASP A 69 5.73 -12.15 8.53
C ASP A 69 5.42 -10.74 8.06
N TYR A 70 6.37 -9.82 8.18
CA TYR A 70 6.17 -8.40 7.87
C TYR A 70 6.89 -8.02 6.59
N VAL A 71 6.25 -7.17 5.79
CA VAL A 71 6.86 -6.54 4.63
C VAL A 71 6.72 -5.03 4.80
N PHE A 72 7.82 -4.31 4.59
CA PHE A 72 7.92 -2.86 4.78
C PHE A 72 8.21 -2.23 3.44
N ALA A 73 7.39 -1.27 3.01
CA ALA A 73 7.57 -0.58 1.73
C ALA A 73 7.76 0.91 1.97
N HIS A 74 8.82 1.47 1.39
CA HIS A 74 9.09 2.90 1.40
C HIS A 74 8.69 3.43 0.03
N THR A 75 7.68 4.31 -0.03
CA THR A 75 6.99 4.61 -1.27
C THR A 75 6.76 6.10 -1.43
N GLU A 76 7.02 6.60 -2.64
CA GLU A 76 6.63 7.94 -3.04
C GLU A 76 5.22 7.89 -3.60
N TYR A 77 4.35 8.71 -3.05
CA TYR A 77 2.96 8.84 -3.51
C TYR A 77 2.74 10.24 -4.03
N ASN A 78 1.94 10.34 -5.07
CA ASN A 78 1.41 11.63 -5.49
C ASN A 78 -0.09 11.48 -5.70
N PHE A 79 -0.84 11.82 -4.66
CA PHE A 79 -2.29 12.00 -4.68
C PHE A 79 -2.60 13.11 -3.68
N PHE A 80 -3.30 14.14 -4.15
CA PHE A 80 -3.55 15.34 -3.35
C PHE A 80 -2.23 15.98 -2.89
N GLY A 81 -1.20 15.93 -3.76
CA GLY A 81 0.13 16.43 -3.49
C GLY A 81 1.16 15.33 -3.26
N PRO A 82 2.46 15.67 -3.35
CA PRO A 82 3.53 14.69 -3.19
C PRO A 82 3.68 14.28 -1.72
N ARG A 83 3.85 12.98 -1.49
CA ARG A 83 4.01 12.39 -0.17
C ARG A 83 5.06 11.31 -0.20
N ILE A 84 5.66 11.04 0.94
CA ILE A 84 6.54 9.90 1.13
C ILE A 84 6.04 9.13 2.34
N GLY A 85 6.05 7.81 2.27
CA GLY A 85 5.52 7.03 3.37
C GLY A 85 6.15 5.68 3.54
N PHE A 86 5.94 5.14 4.73
CA PHE A 86 6.22 3.74 5.05
C PHE A 86 4.91 3.03 5.24
N ASP A 87 4.77 1.90 4.56
CA ASP A 87 3.67 0.98 4.74
C ASP A 87 4.22 -0.32 5.30
N ILE A 88 3.54 -0.86 6.30
CA ILE A 88 3.90 -2.12 6.92
C ILE A 88 2.72 -3.07 6.73
N PHE A 89 3.00 -4.24 6.18
CA PHE A 89 1.99 -5.28 5.96
C PHE A 89 2.39 -6.54 6.70
N ARG A 90 1.44 -7.15 7.39
CA ARG A 90 1.65 -8.44 8.04
C ARG A 90 0.88 -9.52 7.28
N PHE A 91 1.58 -10.63 7.05
CA PHE A 91 1.03 -11.79 6.35
C PHE A 91 0.71 -12.90 7.33
N GLU A 92 -0.36 -13.65 7.03
CA GLU A 92 -0.74 -14.85 7.77
C GLU A 92 -1.34 -15.81 6.76
N ASP A 93 -0.83 -17.04 6.73
CA ASP A 93 -1.28 -18.07 5.79
C ASP A 93 -1.24 -17.61 4.32
N GLY A 94 -0.22 -16.84 3.98
CA GLY A 94 -0.01 -16.38 2.61
C GLY A 94 -0.81 -15.16 2.19
N LEU A 95 -1.62 -14.58 3.10
CA LEU A 95 -2.46 -13.42 2.81
C LEU A 95 -2.16 -12.27 3.74
N ILE A 96 -2.40 -11.06 3.26
CA ILE A 96 -2.24 -9.84 4.06
C ILE A 96 -3.40 -9.73 5.03
N VAL A 97 -3.09 -9.60 6.33
CA VAL A 97 -4.10 -9.53 7.38
C VAL A 97 -4.03 -8.25 8.20
N GLU A 98 -3.00 -7.43 7.99
CA GLU A 98 -2.85 -6.20 8.78
C GLU A 98 -1.99 -5.19 8.06
N HIS A 99 -2.33 -3.90 8.20
CA HIS A 99 -1.63 -2.82 7.53
C HIS A 99 -1.51 -1.61 8.45
N TRP A 100 -0.31 -1.04 8.50
CA TRP A 100 -0.01 0.25 9.13
C TRP A 100 0.65 1.13 8.09
N ASP A 101 0.47 2.44 8.21
CA ASP A 101 1.26 3.36 7.42
C ASP A 101 1.50 4.67 8.14
N ASN A 102 2.54 5.37 7.70
CA ASN A 102 2.83 6.74 8.09
C ASN A 102 3.22 7.48 6.82
N LEU A 103 2.49 8.54 6.51
CA LEU A 103 2.74 9.35 5.34
C LEU A 103 3.05 10.79 5.76
N GLN A 104 3.91 11.41 4.99
CA GLN A 104 4.35 12.77 5.26
C GLN A 104 4.45 13.52 3.93
N GLU A 105 4.05 14.79 3.93
CA GLU A 105 4.25 15.62 2.75
C GLU A 105 5.75 15.81 2.50
N THR A 106 6.16 15.71 1.24
CA THR A 106 7.55 15.91 0.88
C THR A 106 7.81 17.37 0.58
N ALA A 107 9.05 17.80 0.81
CA ALA A 107 9.48 19.14 0.41
C ALA A 107 9.42 19.26 -1.11
N THR A 108 9.00 20.41 -1.59
CA THR A 108 8.87 20.63 -3.02
C THR A 108 10.22 20.79 -3.70
N GLU A 109 11.17 21.52 -3.06
CA GLU A 109 12.47 21.76 -3.65
C GLU A 109 13.52 22.05 -2.56
N PRO A 110 14.60 21.31 -2.50
CA PRO A 110 14.82 20.01 -3.11
C PRO A 110 14.14 18.92 -2.28
N SER A 111 13.76 17.82 -2.95
CA SER A 111 13.14 16.72 -2.24
C SER A 111 14.21 15.87 -1.56
N PRO A 112 14.11 15.61 -0.27
CA PRO A 112 15.06 14.74 0.42
C PRO A 112 14.74 13.26 0.29
N SER A 113 13.62 12.91 -0.31
CA SER A 113 13.23 11.51 -0.43
C SER A 113 14.15 10.73 -1.35
#